data_0222c6af9b9e302e49761d0becc65bb8
#
_entry.id   0222c6af9b9e302e49761d0becc65bb8
#
_cell.length_a   1.000
_cell.length_b   1.000
_cell.length_c   1.000
_cell.angle_alpha   90.00
_cell.angle_beta   90.00
_cell.angle_gamma   90.00
#
_symmetry.space_group_name_H-M   'P 1'
#
loop_
_entity.id
_entity.type
_entity.pdbx_description
1 polymer ?
#
loop_
_entity_poly.entity_id
_entity_poly.type
_entity_poly.pdbx_seq_one_letter_code
_entity_poly.pdbx_strand_id
1 'polypeptide(L)'
;RIHWTLEALGDQLEFTHLKQHYPKTLLTPMKFLRRNLASINQLLQSAEELQNPAAPPTSLPPLARPVALPLLALLRQHLTPNSMVFRHALRLSLGLVVGYGILQAFHLDKGYWILLTVLFVCQPSYSATRRRLVQRMLGTFAGILIGVPVLWFFPELHLQLGIMGLAAFLFFTQVRSNYSAAVCFITLYVLMAFNLLDGIGFAILGPRLLDTLLGCLLSYALVAWLWPDWQYKRLPTLIANSLSANAKYLSAVLASLHRQRDESLDYRVARKCAHLADSELAMAWQSMLVEPSKRRRFLDLCFTLTWRNHALLSYISALGAHRDKLEPIEGLEEISRHISQTLEQAADHLAGQMPTPLTGACPTIAPESSEEQLMLSQQLTLISQLADELLMLANDGQLLTGQGEPSRT
;
A
#
# COMPACT_ATOMS: atom_id res chain seq x y z
N ARG A 1 19.89 -16.58 -5.60
CA ARG A 1 20.30 -15.69 -6.72
C ARG A 1 20.62 -14.28 -6.25
N ILE A 2 19.75 -13.62 -5.45
CA ILE A 2 19.96 -12.24 -4.95
C ILE A 2 21.25 -12.14 -4.10
N HIS A 3 21.51 -13.12 -3.25
CA HIS A 3 22.73 -13.20 -2.44
C HIS A 3 24.01 -13.17 -3.30
N TRP A 4 24.07 -14.00 -4.34
CA TRP A 4 25.22 -14.08 -5.25
C TRP A 4 25.45 -12.78 -6.04
N THR A 5 24.36 -12.08 -6.42
CA THR A 5 24.47 -10.81 -7.13
C THR A 5 24.93 -9.68 -6.22
N LEU A 6 24.50 -9.66 -4.96
CA LEU A 6 24.93 -8.69 -3.95
C LEU A 6 26.39 -8.90 -3.54
N GLU A 7 26.82 -10.15 -3.40
CA GLU A 7 28.20 -10.52 -3.10
C GLU A 7 29.14 -10.15 -4.26
N ALA A 8 28.77 -10.47 -5.51
CA ALA A 8 29.50 -10.07 -6.71
C ALA A 8 29.58 -8.54 -6.88
N LEU A 9 28.53 -7.80 -6.51
CA LEU A 9 28.52 -6.33 -6.52
C LEU A 9 29.40 -5.76 -5.39
N GLY A 10 29.43 -6.42 -4.23
CA GLY A 10 30.32 -6.11 -3.11
C GLY A 10 31.79 -6.27 -3.52
N ASP A 11 32.12 -7.40 -4.18
CA ASP A 11 33.47 -7.71 -4.65
C ASP A 11 33.93 -6.75 -5.77
N GLN A 12 33.03 -6.35 -6.66
CA GLN A 12 33.35 -5.30 -7.69
C GLN A 12 33.62 -3.93 -7.08
N LEU A 13 32.97 -3.60 -5.95
CA LEU A 13 33.24 -2.36 -5.20
C LEU A 13 34.54 -2.46 -4.39
N GLU A 14 35.06 -3.66 -4.14
CA GLU A 14 36.30 -3.90 -3.40
C GLU A 14 37.56 -3.82 -4.28
N PHE A 15 37.42 -3.93 -5.61
CA PHE A 15 38.57 -3.96 -6.51
C PHE A 15 39.42 -2.69 -6.39
N THR A 16 40.63 -2.89 -5.94
CA THR A 16 41.67 -1.95 -5.53
C THR A 16 42.07 -0.90 -6.58
N HIS A 17 41.74 -1.07 -7.83
CA HIS A 17 41.99 -0.11 -8.91
C HIS A 17 41.22 1.20 -8.81
N LEU A 18 40.10 1.24 -8.09
CA LEU A 18 39.30 2.44 -7.87
C LEU A 18 39.97 3.44 -6.90
N LYS A 19 40.82 2.97 -5.99
CA LYS A 19 41.50 3.82 -4.99
C LYS A 19 42.49 4.82 -5.61
N GLN A 20 43.05 4.56 -6.78
CA GLN A 20 44.09 5.40 -7.39
C GLN A 20 43.57 6.48 -8.33
N HIS A 21 42.32 6.40 -8.81
CA HIS A 21 41.81 7.26 -9.87
C HIS A 21 40.65 8.18 -9.50
N TYR A 22 40.05 8.05 -8.31
CA TYR A 22 38.88 8.84 -7.94
C TYR A 22 39.16 9.80 -6.76
N PRO A 23 38.60 11.02 -6.78
CA PRO A 23 38.74 11.99 -5.70
C PRO A 23 38.15 11.43 -4.39
N LYS A 24 38.76 11.81 -3.26
CA LYS A 24 38.35 11.36 -1.90
C LYS A 24 36.85 11.55 -1.63
N THR A 25 36.22 12.52 -2.27
CA THR A 25 34.78 12.82 -2.18
C THR A 25 33.88 11.69 -2.70
N LEU A 26 34.34 10.84 -3.63
CA LEU A 26 33.60 9.70 -4.16
C LEU A 26 33.86 8.40 -3.40
N LEU A 27 34.98 8.31 -2.68
CA LEU A 27 35.34 7.11 -1.90
C LEU A 27 34.39 6.89 -0.70
N THR A 28 33.94 7.97 -0.07
CA THR A 28 33.07 7.89 1.10
C THR A 28 31.66 7.39 0.77
N PRO A 29 30.97 7.89 -0.29
CA PRO A 29 29.70 7.32 -0.75
C PRO A 29 29.82 5.85 -1.14
N MET A 30 30.92 5.42 -1.77
CA MET A 30 31.14 4.04 -2.17
C MET A 30 31.33 3.10 -0.96
N LYS A 31 32.06 3.54 0.07
CA LYS A 31 32.18 2.79 1.33
C LYS A 31 30.83 2.63 2.03
N PHE A 32 30.01 3.69 2.01
CA PHE A 32 28.67 3.66 2.56
C PHE A 32 27.77 2.68 1.79
N LEU A 33 27.81 2.70 0.46
CA LEU A 33 27.09 1.77 -0.39
C LEU A 33 27.47 0.32 -0.10
N ARG A 34 28.77 0.06 0.08
CA ARG A 34 29.29 -1.26 0.47
C ARG A 34 28.78 -1.71 1.83
N ARG A 35 28.77 -0.81 2.83
CA ARG A 35 28.21 -1.13 4.16
C ARG A 35 26.73 -1.42 4.11
N ASN A 36 25.96 -0.68 3.30
CA ASN A 36 24.53 -0.94 3.08
C ASN A 36 24.29 -2.31 2.41
N LEU A 37 25.09 -2.65 1.41
CA LEU A 37 25.03 -3.97 0.76
C LEU A 37 25.34 -5.11 1.74
N ALA A 38 26.38 -4.94 2.58
CA ALA A 38 26.71 -5.91 3.62
C ALA A 38 25.57 -6.08 4.64
N SER A 39 24.91 -4.98 5.03
CA SER A 39 23.75 -5.03 5.94
C SER A 39 22.54 -5.70 5.30
N ILE A 40 22.26 -5.45 4.02
CA ILE A 40 21.20 -6.15 3.28
C ILE A 40 21.50 -7.64 3.21
N ASN A 41 22.76 -8.02 2.97
CA ASN A 41 23.17 -9.41 2.91
C ASN A 41 23.00 -10.10 4.27
N GLN A 42 23.35 -9.44 5.37
CA GLN A 42 23.15 -9.91 6.73
C GLN A 42 21.66 -10.08 7.07
N LEU A 43 20.80 -9.14 6.63
CA LEU A 43 19.34 -9.23 6.82
C LEU A 43 18.72 -10.39 6.01
N LEU A 44 19.24 -10.66 4.81
CA LEU A 44 18.81 -11.81 4.00
C LEU A 44 19.23 -13.13 4.64
N GLN A 45 20.45 -13.22 5.19
CA GLN A 45 20.90 -14.39 5.95
C GLN A 45 20.06 -14.61 7.21
N SER A 46 19.77 -13.56 7.96
CA SER A 46 18.89 -13.63 9.14
C SER A 46 17.46 -14.05 8.76
N ALA A 47 16.97 -13.65 7.60
CA ALA A 47 15.66 -14.06 7.09
C ALA A 47 15.64 -15.54 6.65
N GLU A 48 16.74 -16.07 6.13
CA GLU A 48 16.90 -17.51 5.85
C GLU A 48 17.01 -18.33 7.14
N GLU A 49 17.70 -17.83 8.17
CA GLU A 49 17.77 -18.47 9.50
C GLU A 49 16.41 -18.50 10.20
N LEU A 50 15.55 -17.48 10.00
CA LEU A 50 14.18 -17.47 10.51
C LEU A 50 13.25 -18.48 9.82
N GLN A 51 13.61 -18.98 8.64
CA GLN A 51 12.90 -20.10 7.99
C GLN A 51 13.29 -21.46 8.59
N ASN A 52 14.37 -21.53 9.37
CA ASN A 52 14.75 -22.72 10.11
C ASN A 52 14.29 -22.57 11.58
N PRO A 53 13.27 -23.30 12.05
CA PRO A 53 12.64 -23.09 13.36
C PRO A 53 13.45 -23.70 14.51
N ALA A 54 14.73 -23.35 14.65
CA ALA A 54 15.58 -23.86 15.73
C ALA A 54 15.69 -22.95 16.97
N ALA A 55 15.14 -21.74 16.94
CA ALA A 55 15.06 -20.88 18.12
C ALA A 55 13.63 -20.33 18.29
N PRO A 56 13.04 -20.42 19.50
CA PRO A 56 11.77 -19.75 19.74
C PRO A 56 11.97 -18.24 19.54
N PRO A 57 11.11 -17.57 18.79
CA PRO A 57 11.21 -16.13 18.62
C PRO A 57 11.13 -15.51 20.02
N THR A 58 12.11 -14.66 20.34
CA THR A 58 12.04 -13.82 21.55
C THR A 58 10.69 -13.12 21.50
N SER A 59 9.78 -13.55 22.36
CA SER A 59 8.40 -13.08 22.38
C SER A 59 8.44 -11.57 22.56
N LEU A 60 8.07 -10.83 21.50
CA LEU A 60 7.72 -9.43 21.64
C LEU A 60 6.70 -9.33 22.77
N PRO A 61 6.87 -8.43 23.75
CA PRO A 61 5.82 -8.20 24.71
C PRO A 61 4.51 -7.99 23.92
N PRO A 62 3.43 -8.70 24.30
CA PRO A 62 2.18 -8.56 23.58
C PRO A 62 1.85 -7.09 23.54
N LEU A 63 1.74 -6.51 22.32
CA LEU A 63 1.19 -5.18 22.14
C LEU A 63 -0.05 -5.12 22.99
N ALA A 64 -0.14 -4.15 23.90
CA ALA A 64 -1.27 -3.98 24.79
C ALA A 64 -2.53 -4.21 23.96
N ARG A 65 -3.33 -5.22 24.33
CA ARG A 65 -4.54 -5.55 23.60
C ARG A 65 -5.32 -4.25 23.45
N PRO A 66 -5.69 -3.84 22.24
CA PRO A 66 -6.49 -2.65 22.08
C PRO A 66 -7.66 -2.80 23.04
N VAL A 67 -7.84 -1.81 23.92
CA VAL A 67 -8.98 -1.79 24.87
C VAL A 67 -10.20 -2.03 24.01
N ALA A 68 -10.91 -3.13 24.25
CA ALA A 68 -12.09 -3.49 23.47
C ALA A 68 -13.13 -2.39 23.73
N LEU A 69 -13.20 -1.43 22.80
CA LEU A 69 -14.23 -0.40 22.86
C LEU A 69 -15.60 -1.08 22.82
N PRO A 70 -16.56 -0.68 23.64
CA PRO A 70 -17.89 -1.25 23.56
C PRO A 70 -18.44 -1.10 22.13
N LEU A 71 -19.12 -2.13 21.65
CA LEU A 71 -19.60 -2.22 20.26
C LEU A 71 -20.35 -0.95 19.81
N LEU A 72 -21.09 -0.34 20.73
CA LEU A 72 -21.84 0.91 20.51
C LEU A 72 -20.90 2.10 20.22
N ALA A 73 -19.76 2.19 20.91
CA ALA A 73 -18.77 3.24 20.68
C ALA A 73 -18.07 3.07 19.34
N LEU A 74 -17.75 1.83 18.95
CA LEU A 74 -17.22 1.48 17.63
C LEU A 74 -18.22 1.83 16.51
N LEU A 75 -19.50 1.48 16.68
CA LEU A 75 -20.55 1.85 15.73
C LEU A 75 -20.67 3.37 15.59
N ARG A 76 -20.71 4.10 16.71
CA ARG A 76 -20.82 5.56 16.71
C ARG A 76 -19.62 6.25 16.05
N GLN A 77 -18.43 5.70 16.22
CA GLN A 77 -17.21 6.19 15.58
C GLN A 77 -17.25 6.04 14.05
N HIS A 78 -17.90 5.00 13.55
CA HIS A 78 -18.00 4.71 12.11
C HIS A 78 -19.26 5.26 11.45
N LEU A 79 -20.31 5.66 12.19
CA LEU A 79 -21.55 6.25 11.69
C LEU A 79 -21.41 7.73 11.29
N THR A 80 -20.31 8.08 10.65
CA THR A 80 -20.07 9.43 10.14
C THR A 80 -19.98 9.44 8.62
N PRO A 81 -20.50 10.44 7.90
CA PRO A 81 -20.42 10.53 6.43
C PRO A 81 -18.99 10.49 5.88
N ASN A 82 -18.01 10.86 6.71
CA ASN A 82 -16.59 10.83 6.36
C ASN A 82 -15.97 9.44 6.49
N SER A 83 -16.63 8.50 7.19
CA SER A 83 -16.14 7.14 7.34
C SER A 83 -16.24 6.36 6.03
N MET A 84 -15.11 5.78 5.59
CA MET A 84 -15.07 4.90 4.42
C MET A 84 -15.97 3.67 4.60
N VAL A 85 -16.03 3.14 5.84
CA VAL A 85 -16.85 1.98 6.17
C VAL A 85 -18.34 2.32 6.02
N PHE A 86 -18.79 3.46 6.54
CA PHE A 86 -20.17 3.93 6.42
C PHE A 86 -20.57 4.13 4.96
N ARG A 87 -19.75 4.83 4.19
CA ARG A 87 -20.01 5.07 2.76
C ARG A 87 -20.09 3.78 1.95
N HIS A 88 -19.21 2.81 2.27
CA HIS A 88 -19.25 1.51 1.62
C HIS A 88 -20.51 0.71 1.99
N ALA A 89 -20.86 0.66 3.28
CA ALA A 89 -22.07 -0.02 3.74
C ALA A 89 -23.33 0.56 3.07
N LEU A 90 -23.43 1.89 3.03
CA LEU A 90 -24.58 2.57 2.39
C LEU A 90 -24.64 2.30 0.88
N ARG A 91 -23.49 2.34 0.18
CA ARG A 91 -23.42 1.99 -1.26
C ARG A 91 -23.85 0.56 -1.52
N LEU A 92 -23.36 -0.37 -0.69
CA LEU A 92 -23.68 -1.79 -0.82
C LEU A 92 -25.18 -2.03 -0.56
N SER A 93 -25.73 -1.47 0.52
CA SER A 93 -27.16 -1.60 0.84
C SER A 93 -28.04 -1.04 -0.26
N LEU A 94 -27.74 0.15 -0.76
CA LEU A 94 -28.46 0.75 -1.87
C LEU A 94 -28.35 -0.10 -3.13
N GLY A 95 -27.17 -0.63 -3.42
CA GLY A 95 -26.93 -1.53 -4.54
C GLY A 95 -27.77 -2.80 -4.51
N LEU A 96 -27.89 -3.38 -3.32
CA LEU A 96 -28.74 -4.55 -3.12
C LEU A 96 -30.22 -4.22 -3.28
N VAL A 97 -30.68 -3.07 -2.73
CA VAL A 97 -32.08 -2.62 -2.88
C VAL A 97 -32.42 -2.34 -4.35
N VAL A 98 -31.57 -1.58 -5.04
CA VAL A 98 -31.77 -1.27 -6.48
C VAL A 98 -31.69 -2.55 -7.31
N GLY A 99 -30.71 -3.43 -7.04
CA GLY A 99 -30.59 -4.72 -7.72
C GLY A 99 -31.82 -5.61 -7.53
N TYR A 100 -32.37 -5.63 -6.32
CA TYR A 100 -33.64 -6.34 -6.04
C TYR A 100 -34.84 -5.69 -6.78
N GLY A 101 -34.88 -4.36 -6.81
CA GLY A 101 -35.89 -3.63 -7.60
C GLY A 101 -35.84 -3.96 -9.09
N ILE A 102 -34.63 -4.05 -9.67
CA ILE A 102 -34.45 -4.47 -11.08
C ILE A 102 -34.97 -5.89 -11.29
N LEU A 103 -34.62 -6.81 -10.39
CA LEU A 103 -35.09 -8.20 -10.44
C LEU A 103 -36.60 -8.29 -10.46
N GLN A 104 -37.28 -7.54 -9.60
CA GLN A 104 -38.76 -7.54 -9.53
C GLN A 104 -39.40 -6.84 -10.74
N ALA A 105 -38.86 -5.70 -11.18
CA ALA A 105 -39.41 -4.92 -12.26
C ALA A 105 -39.36 -5.65 -13.62
N PHE A 106 -38.30 -6.40 -13.87
CA PHE A 106 -38.08 -7.15 -15.11
C PHE A 106 -38.48 -8.63 -15.01
N HIS A 107 -39.01 -9.07 -13.89
CA HIS A 107 -39.47 -10.46 -13.63
C HIS A 107 -38.38 -11.48 -13.99
N LEU A 108 -37.14 -11.22 -13.55
CA LEU A 108 -36.00 -12.07 -13.84
C LEU A 108 -36.02 -13.32 -12.92
N ASP A 109 -36.53 -14.45 -13.40
CA ASP A 109 -36.71 -15.68 -12.61
C ASP A 109 -35.46 -16.16 -11.86
N LYS A 110 -34.27 -15.83 -12.38
CA LYS A 110 -32.99 -16.23 -11.78
C LYS A 110 -32.07 -15.04 -11.45
N GLY A 111 -32.59 -13.81 -11.37
CA GLY A 111 -31.87 -12.53 -11.22
C GLY A 111 -31.14 -12.36 -9.87
N TYR A 112 -31.18 -13.32 -8.94
CA TYR A 112 -30.39 -13.29 -7.69
C TYR A 112 -28.88 -13.18 -7.93
N TRP A 113 -28.41 -13.55 -9.13
CA TRP A 113 -27.02 -13.38 -9.52
C TRP A 113 -26.59 -11.91 -9.63
N ILE A 114 -27.53 -10.98 -9.90
CA ILE A 114 -27.28 -9.54 -9.85
C ILE A 114 -26.85 -9.15 -8.43
N LEU A 115 -27.63 -9.59 -7.42
CA LEU A 115 -27.37 -9.29 -6.01
C LEU A 115 -26.02 -9.85 -5.55
N LEU A 116 -25.74 -11.13 -5.88
CA LEU A 116 -24.45 -11.75 -5.59
C LEU A 116 -23.28 -11.02 -6.29
N THR A 117 -23.50 -10.58 -7.52
CA THR A 117 -22.47 -9.82 -8.24
C THR A 117 -22.23 -8.47 -7.59
N VAL A 118 -23.27 -7.74 -7.19
CA VAL A 118 -23.15 -6.48 -6.44
C VAL A 118 -22.39 -6.70 -5.13
N LEU A 119 -22.74 -7.74 -4.38
CA LEU A 119 -22.12 -8.07 -3.09
C LEU A 119 -20.61 -8.31 -3.21
N PHE A 120 -20.17 -9.03 -4.24
CA PHE A 120 -18.76 -9.39 -4.40
C PHE A 120 -17.93 -8.35 -5.18
N VAL A 121 -18.55 -7.61 -6.09
CA VAL A 121 -17.87 -6.63 -6.96
C VAL A 121 -17.78 -5.27 -6.32
N CYS A 122 -18.81 -4.81 -5.58
CA CYS A 122 -18.81 -3.53 -4.90
C CYS A 122 -17.80 -3.56 -3.76
N GLN A 123 -16.71 -2.77 -3.90
CA GLN A 123 -15.63 -2.67 -2.92
C GLN A 123 -15.58 -1.23 -2.35
N PRO A 124 -14.89 -1.01 -1.21
CA PRO A 124 -14.80 0.33 -0.61
C PRO A 124 -14.20 1.37 -1.54
N SER A 125 -13.19 1.03 -2.35
CA SER A 125 -12.52 1.94 -3.27
C SER A 125 -12.89 1.69 -4.73
N TYR A 126 -12.81 2.76 -5.55
CA TYR A 126 -13.02 2.69 -6.99
C TYR A 126 -12.07 1.71 -7.68
N SER A 127 -10.79 1.77 -7.35
CA SER A 127 -9.74 0.90 -7.93
C SER A 127 -9.99 -0.58 -7.65
N ALA A 128 -10.36 -0.91 -6.40
CA ALA A 128 -10.68 -2.28 -6.01
C ALA A 128 -11.95 -2.79 -6.72
N THR A 129 -12.99 -1.96 -6.81
CA THR A 129 -14.24 -2.31 -7.53
C THR A 129 -13.96 -2.55 -9.01
N ARG A 130 -13.22 -1.66 -9.69
CA ARG A 130 -12.86 -1.83 -11.10
C ARG A 130 -12.07 -3.14 -11.34
N ARG A 131 -11.11 -3.42 -10.47
CA ARG A 131 -10.34 -4.67 -10.55
C ARG A 131 -11.25 -5.90 -10.38
N ARG A 132 -12.12 -5.89 -9.37
CA ARG A 132 -13.08 -6.99 -9.12
C ARG A 132 -14.07 -7.17 -10.26
N LEU A 133 -14.56 -6.07 -10.85
CA LEU A 133 -15.43 -6.07 -12.01
C LEU A 133 -14.79 -6.81 -13.18
N VAL A 134 -13.58 -6.39 -13.58
CA VAL A 134 -12.86 -7.03 -14.69
C VAL A 134 -12.61 -8.51 -14.40
N GLN A 135 -12.16 -8.83 -13.19
CA GLN A 135 -11.94 -10.22 -12.77
C GLN A 135 -13.22 -11.06 -12.81
N ARG A 136 -14.37 -10.47 -12.40
CA ARG A 136 -15.68 -11.14 -12.45
C ARG A 136 -16.12 -11.42 -13.87
N MET A 137 -16.02 -10.42 -14.75
CA MET A 137 -16.38 -10.56 -16.17
C MET A 137 -15.51 -11.61 -16.85
N LEU A 138 -14.19 -11.51 -16.72
CA LEU A 138 -13.25 -12.46 -17.32
C LEU A 138 -13.46 -13.89 -16.79
N GLY A 139 -13.64 -14.05 -15.49
CA GLY A 139 -13.87 -15.35 -14.88
C GLY A 139 -15.19 -15.97 -15.31
N THR A 140 -16.28 -15.20 -15.38
CA THR A 140 -17.58 -15.68 -15.86
C THR A 140 -17.50 -16.09 -17.33
N PHE A 141 -16.88 -15.26 -18.17
CA PHE A 141 -16.70 -15.57 -19.59
C PHE A 141 -15.86 -16.83 -19.81
N ALA A 142 -14.73 -16.96 -19.11
CA ALA A 142 -13.89 -18.15 -19.15
C ALA A 142 -14.63 -19.41 -18.66
N GLY A 143 -15.41 -19.28 -17.58
CA GLY A 143 -16.22 -20.39 -17.06
C GLY A 143 -17.31 -20.86 -18.02
N ILE A 144 -17.92 -19.92 -18.75
CA ILE A 144 -18.89 -20.25 -19.82
C ILE A 144 -18.17 -20.93 -21.00
N LEU A 145 -17.02 -20.37 -21.42
CA LEU A 145 -16.25 -20.91 -22.55
C LEU A 145 -15.78 -22.35 -22.28
N ILE A 146 -15.43 -22.68 -21.06
CA ILE A 146 -15.08 -24.05 -20.66
C ILE A 146 -16.34 -24.90 -20.43
N GLY A 147 -17.36 -24.33 -19.83
CA GLY A 147 -18.57 -25.05 -19.45
C GLY A 147 -19.39 -25.54 -20.63
N VAL A 148 -19.46 -24.76 -21.72
CA VAL A 148 -20.21 -25.16 -22.93
C VAL A 148 -19.67 -26.44 -23.56
N PRO A 149 -18.36 -26.60 -23.87
CA PRO A 149 -17.82 -27.87 -24.33
C PRO A 149 -18.00 -29.00 -23.33
N VAL A 150 -17.85 -28.74 -22.04
CA VAL A 150 -18.03 -29.77 -21.01
C VAL A 150 -19.46 -30.32 -21.01
N LEU A 151 -20.46 -29.44 -21.10
CA LEU A 151 -21.87 -29.85 -21.21
C LEU A 151 -22.15 -30.65 -22.49
N TRP A 152 -21.47 -30.31 -23.59
CA TRP A 152 -21.66 -30.96 -24.88
C TRP A 152 -20.99 -32.33 -24.95
N PHE A 153 -19.73 -32.45 -24.50
CA PHE A 153 -18.92 -33.67 -24.66
C PHE A 153 -19.11 -34.70 -23.51
N PHE A 154 -19.55 -34.21 -22.34
CA PHE A 154 -19.68 -35.06 -21.13
C PHE A 154 -21.10 -35.03 -20.56
N PRO A 155 -22.07 -35.60 -21.26
CA PRO A 155 -23.45 -35.58 -20.80
C PRO A 155 -23.72 -36.57 -19.63
N GLU A 156 -22.78 -37.47 -19.35
CA GLU A 156 -22.96 -38.53 -18.34
C GLU A 156 -22.99 -37.96 -16.91
N LEU A 157 -23.97 -38.40 -16.10
CA LEU A 157 -24.19 -37.95 -14.72
C LEU A 157 -22.92 -38.03 -13.85
N HIS A 158 -22.26 -39.19 -13.88
CA HIS A 158 -21.08 -39.42 -13.01
C HIS A 158 -19.90 -38.50 -13.36
N LEU A 159 -19.68 -38.24 -14.65
CA LEU A 159 -18.63 -37.33 -15.11
C LEU A 159 -18.96 -35.89 -14.72
N GLN A 160 -20.21 -35.45 -14.89
CA GLN A 160 -20.62 -34.11 -14.48
C GLN A 160 -20.49 -33.90 -12.97
N LEU A 161 -20.86 -34.89 -12.15
CA LEU A 161 -20.64 -34.85 -10.70
C LEU A 161 -19.16 -34.78 -10.33
N GLY A 162 -18.30 -35.53 -11.04
CA GLY A 162 -16.86 -35.48 -10.84
C GLY A 162 -16.28 -34.10 -11.19
N ILE A 163 -16.65 -33.53 -12.35
CA ILE A 163 -16.23 -32.19 -12.80
C ILE A 163 -16.75 -31.11 -11.83
N MET A 164 -17.99 -31.22 -11.38
CA MET A 164 -18.59 -30.34 -10.39
C MET A 164 -17.80 -30.34 -9.07
N GLY A 165 -17.46 -31.53 -8.56
CA GLY A 165 -16.62 -31.68 -7.36
C GLY A 165 -15.23 -31.07 -7.51
N LEU A 166 -14.58 -31.33 -8.67
CA LEU A 166 -13.29 -30.74 -8.99
C LEU A 166 -13.37 -29.21 -9.10
N ALA A 167 -14.40 -28.69 -9.76
CA ALA A 167 -14.60 -27.24 -9.88
C ALA A 167 -14.81 -26.58 -8.51
N ALA A 168 -15.58 -27.22 -7.60
CA ALA A 168 -15.74 -26.76 -6.23
C ALA A 168 -14.40 -26.75 -5.47
N PHE A 169 -13.61 -27.81 -5.56
CA PHE A 169 -12.30 -27.89 -4.94
C PHE A 169 -11.36 -26.78 -5.46
N LEU A 170 -11.28 -26.60 -6.77
CA LEU A 170 -10.44 -25.55 -7.39
C LEU A 170 -10.95 -24.14 -7.04
N PHE A 171 -12.24 -23.93 -6.91
CA PHE A 171 -12.79 -22.67 -6.42
C PHE A 171 -12.23 -22.31 -5.03
N PHE A 172 -12.31 -23.22 -4.06
CA PHE A 172 -11.84 -22.96 -2.71
C PHE A 172 -10.32 -22.74 -2.63
N THR A 173 -9.53 -23.40 -3.47
CA THR A 173 -8.08 -23.20 -3.52
C THR A 173 -7.73 -21.84 -4.10
N GLN A 174 -8.51 -21.32 -5.07
CA GLN A 174 -8.21 -20.10 -5.81
C GLN A 174 -8.88 -18.84 -5.26
N VAL A 175 -9.89 -18.94 -4.40
CA VAL A 175 -10.69 -17.81 -3.95
C VAL A 175 -9.87 -16.68 -3.29
N ARG A 176 -8.75 -17.02 -2.66
CA ARG A 176 -7.84 -16.05 -2.01
C ARG A 176 -6.72 -15.56 -2.92
N SER A 177 -6.21 -16.40 -3.79
CA SER A 177 -5.04 -16.11 -4.64
C SER A 177 -5.41 -15.51 -5.98
N ASN A 178 -6.42 -16.05 -6.65
CA ASN A 178 -6.82 -15.62 -7.99
C ASN A 178 -8.34 -15.60 -8.15
N TYR A 179 -8.94 -14.43 -7.92
CA TYR A 179 -10.39 -14.26 -7.98
C TYR A 179 -10.99 -14.57 -9.35
N SER A 180 -10.29 -14.26 -10.48
CA SER A 180 -10.77 -14.60 -11.82
C SER A 180 -10.89 -16.10 -12.03
N ALA A 181 -9.89 -16.88 -11.58
CA ALA A 181 -9.91 -18.34 -11.65
C ALA A 181 -11.01 -18.91 -10.77
N ALA A 182 -11.18 -18.38 -9.56
CA ALA A 182 -12.26 -18.78 -8.67
C ALA A 182 -13.64 -18.56 -9.32
N VAL A 183 -13.84 -17.38 -9.94
CA VAL A 183 -15.10 -17.07 -10.65
C VAL A 183 -15.31 -18.02 -11.84
N CYS A 184 -14.26 -18.39 -12.56
CA CYS A 184 -14.34 -19.38 -13.64
C CYS A 184 -14.84 -20.74 -13.11
N PHE A 185 -14.21 -21.25 -12.05
CA PHE A 185 -14.60 -22.55 -11.48
C PHE A 185 -15.98 -22.56 -10.85
N ILE A 186 -16.38 -21.49 -10.14
CA ILE A 186 -17.74 -21.42 -9.61
C ILE A 186 -18.81 -21.28 -10.71
N THR A 187 -18.45 -20.66 -11.84
CA THR A 187 -19.35 -20.58 -13.00
C THR A 187 -19.53 -21.97 -13.62
N LEU A 188 -18.44 -22.71 -13.81
CA LEU A 188 -18.48 -24.10 -14.28
C LEU A 188 -19.31 -24.98 -13.34
N TYR A 189 -19.06 -24.90 -12.03
CA TYR A 189 -19.85 -25.60 -11.01
C TYR A 189 -21.36 -25.34 -11.16
N VAL A 190 -21.73 -24.07 -11.27
CA VAL A 190 -23.13 -23.65 -11.37
C VAL A 190 -23.78 -24.18 -12.66
N LEU A 191 -23.07 -24.13 -13.81
CA LEU A 191 -23.57 -24.67 -15.07
C LEU A 191 -23.86 -26.16 -14.97
N MET A 192 -22.94 -26.93 -14.37
CA MET A 192 -23.13 -28.36 -14.14
C MET A 192 -24.34 -28.63 -13.19
N ALA A 193 -24.41 -27.86 -12.09
CA ALA A 193 -25.49 -28.01 -11.12
C ALA A 193 -26.87 -27.77 -11.75
N PHE A 194 -27.07 -26.73 -12.53
CA PHE A 194 -28.34 -26.47 -13.21
C PHE A 194 -28.64 -27.47 -14.32
N ASN A 195 -27.61 -27.98 -14.98
CA ASN A 195 -27.80 -29.04 -15.96
C ASN A 195 -28.27 -30.34 -15.31
N LEU A 196 -27.73 -30.68 -14.15
CA LEU A 196 -28.11 -31.91 -13.41
C LEU A 196 -29.48 -31.78 -12.75
N LEU A 197 -29.86 -30.61 -12.22
CA LEU A 197 -31.11 -30.40 -11.50
C LEU A 197 -32.32 -30.21 -12.42
N ASP A 198 -32.15 -29.31 -13.40
CA ASP A 198 -33.25 -28.80 -14.21
C ASP A 198 -33.14 -29.17 -15.70
N GLY A 199 -32.01 -29.74 -16.14
CA GLY A 199 -31.73 -30.01 -17.56
C GLY A 199 -31.51 -28.75 -18.41
N ILE A 200 -31.36 -27.59 -17.79
CA ILE A 200 -31.30 -26.26 -18.44
C ILE A 200 -29.92 -25.65 -18.51
N GLY A 201 -28.86 -26.47 -18.49
CA GLY A 201 -27.47 -26.00 -18.46
C GLY A 201 -27.15 -24.98 -19.54
N PHE A 202 -27.65 -25.16 -20.78
CA PHE A 202 -27.48 -24.21 -21.87
C PHE A 202 -28.39 -22.98 -21.75
N ALA A 203 -29.61 -23.14 -21.26
CA ALA A 203 -30.57 -22.05 -21.15
C ALA A 203 -30.16 -20.99 -20.12
N ILE A 204 -29.33 -21.37 -19.13
CA ILE A 204 -28.88 -20.46 -18.07
C ILE A 204 -27.68 -19.59 -18.48
N LEU A 205 -27.03 -19.85 -19.61
CA LEU A 205 -25.86 -19.13 -20.09
C LEU A 205 -26.15 -17.64 -20.31
N GLY A 206 -27.23 -17.34 -21.06
CA GLY A 206 -27.66 -15.98 -21.34
C GLY A 206 -27.98 -15.17 -20.08
N PRO A 207 -28.94 -15.65 -19.25
CA PRO A 207 -29.24 -15.02 -17.95
C PRO A 207 -28.00 -14.81 -17.08
N ARG A 208 -27.12 -15.80 -16.97
CA ARG A 208 -25.89 -15.73 -16.16
C ARG A 208 -24.96 -14.58 -16.59
N LEU A 209 -24.78 -14.43 -17.91
CA LEU A 209 -23.93 -13.36 -18.45
C LEU A 209 -24.59 -11.99 -18.23
N LEU A 210 -25.90 -11.90 -18.50
CA LEU A 210 -26.68 -10.68 -18.38
C LEU A 210 -26.74 -10.18 -16.93
N ASP A 211 -27.02 -11.06 -15.97
CA ASP A 211 -27.06 -10.76 -14.54
C ASP A 211 -25.70 -10.31 -14.03
N THR A 212 -24.63 -10.97 -14.51
CA THR A 212 -23.27 -10.56 -14.16
C THR A 212 -22.95 -9.16 -14.70
N LEU A 213 -23.33 -8.88 -15.94
CA LEU A 213 -23.15 -7.57 -16.58
C LEU A 213 -23.93 -6.47 -15.83
N LEU A 214 -25.22 -6.72 -15.55
CA LEU A 214 -26.06 -5.77 -14.82
C LEU A 214 -25.54 -5.51 -13.41
N GLY A 215 -25.15 -6.55 -12.68
CA GLY A 215 -24.55 -6.41 -11.36
C GLY A 215 -23.22 -5.66 -11.37
N CYS A 216 -22.39 -5.87 -12.39
CA CYS A 216 -21.15 -5.13 -12.60
C CYS A 216 -21.39 -3.66 -12.93
N LEU A 217 -22.34 -3.36 -13.82
CA LEU A 217 -22.72 -1.98 -14.19
C LEU A 217 -23.28 -1.24 -12.99
N LEU A 218 -24.16 -1.86 -12.24
CA LEU A 218 -24.73 -1.29 -11.01
C LEU A 218 -23.64 -1.00 -9.98
N SER A 219 -22.75 -1.95 -9.71
CA SER A 219 -21.62 -1.75 -8.80
C SER A 219 -20.71 -0.61 -9.25
N TYR A 220 -20.42 -0.51 -10.54
CA TYR A 220 -19.62 0.56 -11.10
C TYR A 220 -20.31 1.93 -10.94
N ALA A 221 -21.59 2.03 -11.28
CA ALA A 221 -22.38 3.25 -11.15
C ALA A 221 -22.42 3.75 -9.71
N LEU A 222 -22.65 2.86 -8.74
CA LEU A 222 -22.68 3.19 -7.33
C LEU A 222 -21.33 3.75 -6.84
N VAL A 223 -20.21 3.15 -7.25
CA VAL A 223 -18.89 3.59 -6.79
C VAL A 223 -18.42 4.84 -7.53
N ALA A 224 -18.83 5.03 -8.79
CA ALA A 224 -18.43 6.20 -9.59
C ALA A 224 -19.26 7.46 -9.26
N TRP A 225 -20.54 7.31 -8.89
CA TRP A 225 -21.47 8.44 -8.73
C TRP A 225 -21.88 8.70 -7.28
N LEU A 226 -22.03 7.62 -6.46
CA LEU A 226 -22.47 7.77 -5.09
C LEU A 226 -21.26 7.91 -4.16
N TRP A 227 -20.91 9.16 -3.79
CA TRP A 227 -19.77 9.51 -2.92
C TRP A 227 -18.44 8.84 -3.33
N PRO A 228 -17.93 9.12 -4.50
CA PRO A 228 -16.68 8.51 -4.96
C PRO A 228 -15.53 8.88 -4.01
N ASP A 229 -14.83 7.86 -3.56
CA ASP A 229 -13.66 8.00 -2.69
C ASP A 229 -12.38 8.03 -3.55
N TRP A 230 -12.05 9.23 -4.07
CA TRP A 230 -10.90 9.42 -4.93
C TRP A 230 -9.62 9.49 -4.10
N GLN A 231 -8.62 8.72 -4.47
CA GLN A 231 -7.36 8.63 -3.75
C GLN A 231 -6.58 9.95 -3.77
N TYR A 232 -6.68 10.75 -4.84
CA TYR A 232 -6.02 12.05 -4.90
C TYR A 232 -6.40 12.99 -3.74
N LYS A 233 -7.62 12.87 -3.19
CA LYS A 233 -8.05 13.66 -2.04
C LYS A 233 -7.43 13.20 -0.71
N ARG A 234 -7.00 11.95 -0.64
CA ARG A 234 -6.41 11.34 0.56
C ARG A 234 -4.89 11.42 0.57
N LEU A 235 -4.28 11.50 -0.63
CA LEU A 235 -2.83 11.53 -0.78
C LEU A 235 -2.15 12.62 0.05
N PRO A 236 -2.60 13.90 0.07
CA PRO A 236 -1.96 14.93 0.88
C PRO A 236 -1.89 14.56 2.36
N THR A 237 -3.00 14.07 2.93
CA THR A 237 -3.04 13.61 4.33
C THR A 237 -2.14 12.39 4.58
N LEU A 238 -2.06 11.44 3.63
CA LEU A 238 -1.19 10.28 3.76
C LEU A 238 0.29 10.66 3.67
N ILE A 239 0.64 11.61 2.80
CA ILE A 239 2.00 12.15 2.72
C ILE A 239 2.34 12.86 4.03
N ALA A 240 1.46 13.73 4.55
CA ALA A 240 1.64 14.43 5.82
C ALA A 240 1.88 13.44 6.97
N ASN A 241 1.06 12.40 7.08
CA ASN A 241 1.22 11.34 8.09
C ASN A 241 2.57 10.61 7.96
N SER A 242 3.01 10.35 6.72
CA SER A 242 4.28 9.68 6.46
C SER A 242 5.47 10.58 6.82
N LEU A 243 5.41 11.88 6.50
CA LEU A 243 6.44 12.86 6.88
C LEU A 243 6.57 12.99 8.41
N SER A 244 5.44 13.11 9.11
CA SER A 244 5.43 13.15 10.58
C SER A 244 5.96 11.85 11.21
N ALA A 245 5.63 10.68 10.62
CA ALA A 245 6.17 9.40 11.08
C ALA A 245 7.69 9.29 10.82
N ASN A 246 8.19 9.80 9.69
CA ASN A 246 9.60 9.86 9.37
C ASN A 246 10.37 10.81 10.30
N ALA A 247 9.80 11.97 10.67
CA ALA A 247 10.38 12.88 11.66
C ALA A 247 10.57 12.19 13.02
N LYS A 248 9.54 11.50 13.51
CA LYS A 248 9.62 10.73 14.77
C LYS A 248 10.62 9.59 14.69
N TYR A 249 10.69 8.90 13.54
CA TYR A 249 11.66 7.83 13.35
C TYR A 249 13.09 8.36 13.32
N LEU A 250 13.36 9.47 12.63
CA LEU A 250 14.67 10.13 12.63
C LEU A 250 15.09 10.53 14.04
N SER A 251 14.21 11.19 14.79
CA SER A 251 14.48 11.57 16.20
C SER A 251 14.82 10.35 17.07
N ALA A 252 14.12 9.23 16.89
CA ALA A 252 14.41 8.00 17.62
C ALA A 252 15.75 7.37 17.22
N VAL A 253 16.12 7.42 15.92
CA VAL A 253 17.42 6.98 15.41
C VAL A 253 18.54 7.81 16.03
N LEU A 254 18.45 9.13 16.01
CA LEU A 254 19.48 10.04 16.50
C LEU A 254 19.61 9.98 18.02
N ALA A 255 18.51 9.85 18.76
CA ALA A 255 18.52 9.62 20.19
C ALA A 255 19.23 8.31 20.59
N SER A 256 19.18 7.30 19.73
CA SER A 256 19.85 6.01 19.98
C SER A 256 21.36 6.04 19.76
N LEU A 257 21.91 7.06 19.06
CA LEU A 257 23.37 7.25 18.92
C LEU A 257 24.06 7.62 20.24
N HIS A 258 23.33 8.24 21.17
CA HIS A 258 23.84 8.62 22.49
C HIS A 258 23.69 7.53 23.55
N ARG A 259 22.91 6.49 23.31
CA ARG A 259 22.66 5.40 24.25
C ARG A 259 23.27 4.11 23.70
N GLN A 260 24.14 3.48 24.50
CA GLN A 260 24.61 2.13 24.18
C GLN A 260 23.39 1.21 23.97
N ARG A 261 23.28 0.71 22.75
CA ARG A 261 22.47 -0.41 22.25
C ARG A 261 21.21 -0.75 23.07
N ASP A 262 20.33 0.22 23.22
CA ASP A 262 19.00 -0.08 23.72
C ASP A 262 18.06 -0.10 22.50
N GLU A 263 17.63 -1.32 22.08
CA GLU A 263 16.50 -1.47 21.16
C GLU A 263 15.24 -1.07 21.92
N SER A 264 15.14 0.22 22.27
CA SER A 264 14.02 0.78 23.01
C SER A 264 12.73 0.49 22.24
N LEU A 265 11.69 0.18 22.96
CA LEU A 265 10.36 -0.03 22.38
C LEU A 265 9.97 1.15 21.47
N ASP A 266 10.36 2.37 21.86
CA ASP A 266 10.08 3.60 21.12
C ASP A 266 10.71 3.62 19.73
N TYR A 267 11.98 3.21 19.60
CA TYR A 267 12.65 3.08 18.32
C TYR A 267 11.93 2.08 17.41
N ARG A 268 11.59 0.90 17.95
CA ARG A 268 10.91 -0.16 17.18
C ARG A 268 9.52 0.25 16.73
N VAL A 269 8.79 0.96 17.60
CA VAL A 269 7.47 1.51 17.28
C VAL A 269 7.58 2.61 16.23
N ALA A 270 8.47 3.58 16.39
CA ALA A 270 8.68 4.66 15.42
C ALA A 270 9.06 4.11 14.04
N ARG A 271 10.02 3.16 13.97
CA ARG A 271 10.38 2.47 12.73
C ARG A 271 9.19 1.79 12.07
N LYS A 272 8.42 1.01 12.84
CA LYS A 272 7.24 0.32 12.32
C LYS A 272 6.19 1.31 11.79
N CYS A 273 5.93 2.39 12.51
CA CYS A 273 4.98 3.42 12.10
C CYS A 273 5.41 4.11 10.79
N ALA A 274 6.70 4.45 10.64
CA ALA A 274 7.22 5.06 9.42
C ALA A 274 7.08 4.14 8.21
N HIS A 275 7.48 2.87 8.32
CA HIS A 275 7.33 1.89 7.24
C HIS A 275 5.87 1.58 6.90
N LEU A 276 4.97 1.55 7.88
CA LEU A 276 3.54 1.36 7.63
C LEU A 276 2.94 2.56 6.89
N ALA A 277 3.27 3.78 7.31
CA ALA A 277 2.79 5.00 6.66
C ALA A 277 3.28 5.12 5.21
N ASP A 278 4.56 4.79 4.95
CA ASP A 278 5.11 4.74 3.59
C ASP A 278 4.42 3.68 2.72
N SER A 279 4.18 2.49 3.27
CA SER A 279 3.46 1.42 2.56
C SER A 279 2.02 1.80 2.23
N GLU A 280 1.33 2.48 3.15
CA GLU A 280 -0.03 2.98 2.94
C GLU A 280 -0.07 4.05 1.84
N LEU A 281 0.90 4.96 1.85
CA LEU A 281 1.10 5.98 0.83
C LEU A 281 1.35 5.34 -0.56
N ALA A 282 2.24 4.36 -0.64
CA ALA A 282 2.55 3.64 -1.87
C ALA A 282 1.31 2.90 -2.44
N MET A 283 0.51 2.27 -1.59
CA MET A 283 -0.74 1.63 -2.00
C MET A 283 -1.78 2.64 -2.49
N ALA A 284 -1.89 3.80 -1.86
CA ALA A 284 -2.79 4.87 -2.28
C ALA A 284 -2.37 5.43 -3.65
N TRP A 285 -1.07 5.65 -3.86
CA TRP A 285 -0.51 6.05 -5.14
C TRP A 285 -0.84 5.03 -6.25
N GLN A 286 -0.57 3.74 -6.04
CA GLN A 286 -0.89 2.69 -7.00
C GLN A 286 -2.39 2.64 -7.33
N SER A 287 -3.24 2.85 -6.33
CA SER A 287 -4.69 2.89 -6.49
C SER A 287 -5.14 4.09 -7.33
N MET A 288 -4.47 5.25 -7.19
CA MET A 288 -4.74 6.45 -7.97
C MET A 288 -4.44 6.25 -9.47
N LEU A 289 -3.43 5.45 -9.82
CA LEU A 289 -3.11 5.16 -11.23
C LEU A 289 -4.24 4.45 -12.00
N VAL A 290 -5.12 3.76 -11.28
CA VAL A 290 -6.27 3.06 -11.87
C VAL A 290 -7.50 3.97 -12.03
N GLU A 291 -7.51 5.15 -11.39
CA GLU A 291 -8.60 6.12 -11.51
C GLU A 291 -8.68 6.75 -12.91
N PRO A 292 -9.85 7.26 -13.34
CA PRO A 292 -9.99 7.91 -14.63
C PRO A 292 -9.05 9.12 -14.77
N SER A 293 -8.46 9.31 -15.97
CA SER A 293 -7.45 10.36 -16.21
C SER A 293 -7.96 11.78 -15.87
N LYS A 294 -9.24 12.07 -16.09
CA LYS A 294 -9.89 13.35 -15.73
C LYS A 294 -9.90 13.62 -14.22
N ARG A 295 -9.71 12.60 -13.39
CA ARG A 295 -9.71 12.68 -11.91
C ARG A 295 -8.31 12.59 -11.32
N ARG A 296 -7.29 12.25 -12.13
CA ARG A 296 -5.89 12.19 -11.72
C ARG A 296 -5.25 13.58 -11.79
N ARG A 297 -5.64 14.45 -10.86
CA ARG A 297 -5.03 15.78 -10.76
C ARG A 297 -3.67 15.67 -10.06
N PHE A 298 -2.73 16.52 -10.48
CA PHE A 298 -1.40 16.64 -9.86
C PHE A 298 -0.60 15.32 -9.78
N LEU A 299 -0.74 14.45 -10.80
CA LEU A 299 -0.12 13.13 -10.82
C LEU A 299 1.39 13.21 -10.59
N ASP A 300 2.07 14.13 -11.30
CA ASP A 300 3.52 14.27 -11.25
C ASP A 300 4.00 14.78 -9.89
N LEU A 301 3.27 15.74 -9.30
CA LEU A 301 3.58 16.25 -7.97
C LEU A 301 3.38 15.17 -6.90
N CYS A 302 2.28 14.44 -6.95
CA CYS A 302 2.03 13.32 -6.04
C CYS A 302 3.09 12.21 -6.18
N PHE A 303 3.52 11.93 -7.41
CA PHE A 303 4.61 10.98 -7.67
C PHE A 303 5.91 11.46 -7.04
N THR A 304 6.29 12.70 -7.30
CA THR A 304 7.54 13.30 -6.80
C THR A 304 7.56 13.30 -5.27
N LEU A 305 6.46 13.72 -4.62
CA LEU A 305 6.33 13.70 -3.16
C LEU A 305 6.44 12.28 -2.60
N THR A 306 5.74 11.31 -3.19
CA THR A 306 5.78 9.91 -2.75
C THR A 306 7.18 9.33 -2.90
N TRP A 307 7.84 9.57 -4.03
CA TRP A 307 9.19 9.11 -4.29
C TRP A 307 10.22 9.72 -3.33
N ARG A 308 10.17 11.05 -3.13
CA ARG A 308 11.07 11.75 -2.20
C ARG A 308 10.87 11.31 -0.76
N ASN A 309 9.62 11.08 -0.34
CA ASN A 309 9.32 10.54 0.99
C ASN A 309 9.89 9.12 1.18
N HIS A 310 9.77 8.26 0.17
CA HIS A 310 10.36 6.92 0.22
C HIS A 310 11.89 6.96 0.27
N ALA A 311 12.53 7.86 -0.49
CA ALA A 311 13.97 8.09 -0.43
C ALA A 311 14.41 8.57 0.96
N LEU A 312 13.66 9.51 1.56
CA LEU A 312 13.91 9.98 2.93
C LEU A 312 13.86 8.84 3.94
N LEU A 313 12.82 8.01 3.92
CA LEU A 313 12.70 6.84 4.78
C LEU A 313 13.87 5.86 4.59
N SER A 314 14.32 5.69 3.35
CA SER A 314 15.46 4.82 3.03
C SER A 314 16.75 5.34 3.65
N TYR A 315 17.02 6.65 3.57
CA TYR A 315 18.21 7.27 4.22
C TYR A 315 18.14 7.19 5.74
N ILE A 316 16.98 7.46 6.34
CA ILE A 316 16.78 7.31 7.80
C ILE A 316 16.99 5.86 8.22
N SER A 317 16.48 4.90 7.46
CA SER A 317 16.64 3.47 7.75
C SER A 317 18.10 3.02 7.62
N ALA A 318 18.84 3.53 6.63
CA ALA A 318 20.25 3.28 6.47
C ALA A 318 21.07 3.83 7.65
N LEU A 319 20.75 5.06 8.10
CA LEU A 319 21.34 5.66 9.29
C LEU A 319 21.05 4.80 10.53
N GLY A 320 19.82 4.37 10.71
CA GLY A 320 19.41 3.51 11.82
C GLY A 320 20.09 2.12 11.82
N ALA A 321 20.41 1.57 10.65
CA ALA A 321 21.12 0.30 10.54
C ALA A 321 22.59 0.40 10.96
N HIS A 322 23.20 1.58 10.85
CA HIS A 322 24.60 1.83 11.19
C HIS A 322 24.81 2.53 12.54
N ARG A 323 23.75 2.77 13.29
CA ARG A 323 23.78 3.55 14.55
C ARG A 323 24.82 3.06 15.58
N ASP A 324 25.08 1.74 15.60
CA ASP A 324 26.05 1.14 16.56
C ASP A 324 27.52 1.44 16.22
N LYS A 325 27.78 1.99 15.03
CA LYS A 325 29.10 2.24 14.46
C LYS A 325 29.39 3.71 14.21
N LEU A 326 28.41 4.58 14.49
CA LEU A 326 28.53 6.01 14.24
C LEU A 326 28.83 6.74 15.55
N GLU A 327 29.80 7.64 15.51
CA GLU A 327 30.07 8.55 16.61
C GLU A 327 29.18 9.78 16.52
N PRO A 328 28.65 10.27 17.67
CA PRO A 328 27.86 11.50 17.68
C PRO A 328 28.74 12.69 17.25
N ILE A 329 28.14 13.63 16.53
CA ILE A 329 28.73 14.90 16.13
C ILE A 329 28.26 16.04 17.04
N GLU A 330 29.03 17.11 17.13
CA GLU A 330 28.64 18.31 17.87
C GLU A 330 27.43 18.96 17.18
N GLY A 331 26.43 19.43 17.95
CA GLY A 331 25.21 20.03 17.41
C GLY A 331 24.18 19.04 16.84
N LEU A 332 24.34 17.72 17.03
CA LEU A 332 23.43 16.68 16.51
C LEU A 332 21.99 16.92 16.92
N GLU A 333 21.73 17.38 18.14
CA GLU A 333 20.35 17.65 18.63
C GLU A 333 19.71 18.83 17.89
N GLU A 334 20.48 19.87 17.56
CA GLU A 334 19.98 21.03 16.83
C GLU A 334 19.64 20.65 15.39
N ILE A 335 20.52 19.86 14.75
CA ILE A 335 20.30 19.33 13.39
C ILE A 335 19.05 18.45 13.38
N SER A 336 18.92 17.55 14.35
CA SER A 336 17.76 16.67 14.50
C SER A 336 16.47 17.46 14.64
N ARG A 337 16.49 18.49 15.47
CA ARG A 337 15.35 19.37 15.71
C ARG A 337 14.97 20.15 14.45
N HIS A 338 15.95 20.72 13.77
CA HIS A 338 15.71 21.47 12.53
C HIS A 338 15.07 20.59 11.45
N ILE A 339 15.65 19.40 11.16
CA ILE A 339 15.10 18.49 10.15
C ILE A 339 13.69 18.04 10.54
N SER A 340 13.47 17.69 11.80
CA SER A 340 12.14 17.27 12.28
C SER A 340 11.11 18.37 12.14
N GLN A 341 11.45 19.62 12.47
CA GLN A 341 10.58 20.79 12.30
C GLN A 341 10.29 21.07 10.81
N THR A 342 11.27 20.94 9.93
CA THR A 342 11.09 21.08 8.47
C THR A 342 10.10 20.04 7.92
N LEU A 343 10.22 18.78 8.37
CA LEU A 343 9.31 17.70 7.96
C LEU A 343 7.90 17.89 8.53
N GLU A 344 7.77 18.33 9.78
CA GLU A 344 6.47 18.65 10.39
C GLU A 344 5.80 19.83 9.70
N GLN A 345 6.56 20.87 9.36
CA GLN A 345 6.06 22.01 8.59
C GLN A 345 5.56 21.58 7.21
N ALA A 346 6.31 20.72 6.51
CA ALA A 346 5.87 20.17 5.23
C ALA A 346 4.58 19.33 5.39
N ALA A 347 4.44 18.60 6.50
CA ALA A 347 3.24 17.85 6.82
C ALA A 347 2.05 18.78 7.08
N ASP A 348 2.23 19.86 7.84
CA ASP A 348 1.19 20.85 8.15
C ASP A 348 0.67 21.53 6.88
N HIS A 349 1.57 21.92 5.97
CA HIS A 349 1.21 22.49 4.67
C HIS A 349 0.31 21.53 3.85
N LEU A 350 0.67 20.26 3.80
CA LEU A 350 -0.10 19.25 3.07
C LEU A 350 -1.42 18.87 3.78
N ALA A 351 -1.47 18.99 5.10
CA ALA A 351 -2.68 18.79 5.89
C ALA A 351 -3.64 19.99 5.84
N GLY A 352 -3.21 21.14 5.27
CA GLY A 352 -3.96 22.40 5.26
C GLY A 352 -4.05 23.04 6.65
N GLN A 353 -3.09 22.76 7.52
CA GLN A 353 -2.96 23.37 8.85
C GLN A 353 -2.05 24.59 8.78
N MET A 354 -2.14 25.47 9.77
CA MET A 354 -1.18 26.58 9.87
C MET A 354 0.22 26.02 10.18
N PRO A 355 1.22 26.32 9.33
CA PRO A 355 2.55 25.78 9.54
C PRO A 355 3.18 26.34 10.80
N THR A 356 3.85 25.49 11.54
CA THR A 356 4.66 25.89 12.69
C THR A 356 5.89 26.67 12.16
N PRO A 357 6.18 27.90 12.63
CA PRO A 357 7.32 28.65 12.13
C PRO A 357 8.63 27.93 12.43
N LEU A 358 9.52 27.85 11.43
CA LEU A 358 10.88 27.35 11.63
C LEU A 358 11.64 28.25 12.61
N THR A 359 12.14 27.68 13.69
CA THR A 359 12.97 28.37 14.65
C THR A 359 14.45 28.14 14.33
N GLY A 360 15.10 29.13 13.70
CA GLY A 360 16.54 29.14 13.47
C GLY A 360 16.96 28.85 12.02
N ALA A 361 18.20 29.25 11.69
CA ALA A 361 18.86 28.91 10.44
C ALA A 361 19.31 27.44 10.47
N CYS A 362 19.43 26.81 9.29
CA CYS A 362 19.98 25.46 9.18
C CYS A 362 21.36 25.40 9.85
N PRO A 363 21.56 24.56 10.87
CA PRO A 363 22.85 24.46 11.52
C PRO A 363 23.91 23.94 10.54
N THR A 364 25.06 24.62 10.49
CA THR A 364 26.17 24.21 9.64
C THR A 364 26.82 22.96 10.23
N ILE A 365 26.82 21.87 9.47
CA ILE A 365 27.50 20.64 9.89
C ILE A 365 28.99 20.84 9.66
N ALA A 366 29.77 20.95 10.76
CA ALA A 366 31.21 21.16 10.69
C ALA A 366 31.91 19.91 10.09
N PRO A 367 32.97 20.08 9.28
CA PRO A 367 33.78 18.97 8.81
C PRO A 367 34.57 18.37 9.99
N GLU A 368 34.37 17.11 10.25
CA GLU A 368 34.93 16.44 11.39
C GLU A 368 36.06 15.47 11.05
N SER A 369 36.85 15.07 12.11
CA SER A 369 38.13 14.40 11.94
C SER A 369 38.03 12.88 11.79
N SER A 370 36.92 12.28 12.23
CA SER A 370 36.71 10.83 12.15
C SER A 370 35.97 10.45 10.86
N GLU A 371 36.33 9.31 10.26
CA GLU A 371 35.65 8.77 9.07
C GLU A 371 34.15 8.48 9.35
N GLU A 372 33.83 8.07 10.57
CA GLU A 372 32.47 7.75 11.02
C GLU A 372 31.62 9.01 11.20
N GLN A 373 32.20 10.07 11.74
CA GLN A 373 31.56 11.36 11.86
C GLN A 373 31.33 12.02 10.49
N LEU A 374 32.28 11.89 9.57
CA LEU A 374 32.13 12.36 8.20
C LEU A 374 30.98 11.64 7.47
N MET A 375 30.81 10.33 7.70
CA MET A 375 29.69 9.58 7.14
C MET A 375 28.35 10.03 7.73
N LEU A 376 28.29 10.27 9.04
CA LEU A 376 27.09 10.75 9.72
C LEU A 376 26.71 12.15 9.19
N SER A 377 27.66 13.07 9.08
CA SER A 377 27.44 14.43 8.58
C SER A 377 26.92 14.42 7.15
N GLN A 378 27.50 13.61 6.26
CA GLN A 378 27.02 13.47 4.89
C GLN A 378 25.59 12.91 4.80
N GLN A 379 25.26 11.90 5.62
CA GLN A 379 23.90 11.35 5.65
C GLN A 379 22.88 12.38 6.16
N LEU A 380 23.21 13.11 7.21
CA LEU A 380 22.35 14.17 7.73
C LEU A 380 22.17 15.31 6.72
N THR A 381 23.23 15.66 5.98
CA THR A 381 23.13 16.66 4.90
C THR A 381 22.16 16.18 3.81
N LEU A 382 22.22 14.93 3.38
CA LEU A 382 21.30 14.38 2.38
C LEU A 382 19.85 14.34 2.91
N ILE A 383 19.66 13.97 4.17
CA ILE A 383 18.33 13.95 4.81
C ILE A 383 17.78 15.38 4.90
N SER A 384 18.61 16.36 5.30
CA SER A 384 18.22 17.79 5.37
C SER A 384 17.82 18.32 4.00
N GLN A 385 18.64 18.09 2.98
CA GLN A 385 18.34 18.51 1.60
C GLN A 385 16.99 17.93 1.10
N LEU A 386 16.73 16.64 1.38
CA LEU A 386 15.46 16.03 1.03
C LEU A 386 14.29 16.62 1.83
N ALA A 387 14.49 16.95 3.10
CA ALA A 387 13.47 17.61 3.91
C ALA A 387 13.10 18.99 3.35
N ASP A 388 14.11 19.78 2.96
CA ASP A 388 13.93 21.09 2.33
C ASP A 388 13.22 20.98 0.98
N GLU A 389 13.63 20.02 0.13
CA GLU A 389 12.93 19.74 -1.14
C GLU A 389 11.47 19.35 -0.92
N LEU A 390 11.20 18.50 0.08
CA LEU A 390 9.83 18.10 0.42
C LEU A 390 9.01 19.27 0.93
N LEU A 391 9.60 20.18 1.70
CA LEU A 391 8.94 21.42 2.16
C LEU A 391 8.60 22.32 0.97
N MET A 392 9.53 22.55 0.02
CA MET A 392 9.26 23.32 -1.19
C MET A 392 8.12 22.71 -2.00
N LEU A 393 8.16 21.39 -2.24
CA LEU A 393 7.10 20.69 -2.96
C LEU A 393 5.76 20.69 -2.21
N ALA A 394 5.78 20.70 -0.87
CA ALA A 394 4.57 20.80 -0.06
C ALA A 394 3.93 22.19 -0.17
N ASN A 395 4.75 23.25 -0.25
CA ASN A 395 4.28 24.63 -0.50
C ASN A 395 3.61 24.75 -1.87
N ASP A 396 4.21 24.20 -2.93
CA ASP A 396 3.58 24.11 -4.24
C ASP A 396 2.32 23.24 -4.21
N GLY A 397 2.29 22.26 -3.32
CA GLY A 397 1.20 21.33 -3.08
C GLY A 397 -0.03 21.90 -2.34
N GLN A 398 0.00 23.15 -1.87
CA GLN A 398 -1.20 23.82 -1.34
C GLN A 398 -2.35 23.86 -2.37
N LEU A 399 -2.02 23.81 -3.64
CA LEU A 399 -2.98 23.61 -4.73
C LEU A 399 -3.71 22.25 -4.66
N LEU A 400 -3.14 21.23 -4.01
CA LEU A 400 -3.78 19.92 -3.81
C LEU A 400 -4.94 19.98 -2.81
N THR A 401 -4.90 20.89 -1.84
CA THR A 401 -5.92 21.03 -0.78
C THR A 401 -7.10 21.89 -1.21
N GLY A 402 -7.08 22.48 -2.41
CA GLY A 402 -8.19 23.30 -2.94
C GLY A 402 -8.31 24.69 -2.30
N GLN A 403 -7.36 25.11 -1.46
CA GLN A 403 -7.36 26.45 -0.85
C GLN A 403 -6.75 27.53 -1.77
N GLY A 404 -6.20 27.13 -2.92
CA GLY A 404 -5.53 28.02 -3.87
C GLY A 404 -6.28 28.26 -5.19
N GLU A 405 -7.59 27.99 -5.31
CA GLU A 405 -8.33 28.44 -6.48
C GLU A 405 -8.56 29.97 -6.36
N PRO A 406 -7.93 30.79 -7.23
CA PRO A 406 -8.36 32.16 -7.38
C PRO A 406 -9.80 32.11 -7.87
N SER A 407 -10.70 32.75 -7.14
CA SER A 407 -12.10 32.98 -7.55
C SER A 407 -12.13 33.46 -9.00
N ARG A 408 -12.49 32.56 -9.90
CA ARG A 408 -12.85 32.98 -11.27
C ARG A 408 -14.18 33.73 -11.16
N THR A 409 -14.06 35.03 -11.06
CA THR A 409 -15.14 35.97 -11.45
C THR A 409 -15.38 35.86 -12.95
#